data_ef951e4f62751e72764d8bad8c244bc1
#
_entry.id   ef951e4f62751e72764d8bad8c244bc1
#
_cell.length_a   1.000
_cell.length_b   1.000
_cell.length_c   1.000
_cell.angle_alpha   90.00
_cell.angle_beta   90.00
_cell.angle_gamma   90.00
#
_symmetry.space_group_name_H-M   'P 1'
#
loop_
_entity.id
_entity.type
_entity.pdbx_description
1 polymer ?
#
loop_
_entity_poly.entity_id
_entity_poly.type
_entity_poly.pdbx_seq_one_letter_code
_entity_poly.pdbx_strand_id
1 'polypeptide(L)'
;MKVLCIGDSNTYGYDPRSYFGSRYPAEVRWTGRLEEHEVINCGMNGLAVPYDSRPFAEMIRAKAPDLAVVMLGSNDLLEGADAAAAADRMDSFLAAVLATGVRVLLLAPPPMQRGEWVQRKALIEESEKLRQCYRALAEKRGCFFADAGDWDVELLFDGVHFSPSGHAAFARGLSKALRECE
;
A
#
# COMPACT_ATOMS: atom_id res chain seq x y z
N MET A 1 5.23 8.36 -16.29
CA MET A 1 6.32 7.76 -15.45
C MET A 1 6.23 6.25 -15.46
N LYS A 2 7.36 5.57 -15.18
CA LYS A 2 7.42 4.15 -14.84
C LYS A 2 7.30 4.00 -13.32
N VAL A 3 6.19 3.41 -12.87
CA VAL A 3 5.83 3.34 -11.45
C VAL A 3 5.88 1.89 -10.97
N LEU A 4 6.68 1.62 -9.95
CA LEU A 4 6.77 0.30 -9.33
C LEU A 4 5.96 0.31 -8.02
N CYS A 5 4.93 -0.56 -7.94
CA CYS A 5 4.00 -0.61 -6.81
C CYS A 5 4.35 -1.79 -5.90
N ILE A 6 4.90 -1.52 -4.72
CA ILE A 6 5.18 -2.49 -3.67
C ILE A 6 4.02 -2.45 -2.67
N GLY A 7 3.41 -3.59 -2.40
CA GLY A 7 2.28 -3.65 -1.47
C GLY A 7 1.78 -5.07 -1.21
N ASP A 8 0.71 -5.16 -0.47
CA ASP A 8 0.06 -6.39 -0.05
C ASP A 8 -1.01 -6.89 -1.04
N SER A 9 -2.00 -7.62 -0.53
CA SER A 9 -3.14 -8.15 -1.28
C SER A 9 -3.97 -7.08 -1.99
N ASN A 10 -4.11 -5.88 -1.43
CA ASN A 10 -4.82 -4.76 -2.06
C ASN A 10 -4.06 -4.22 -3.27
N THR A 11 -2.73 -4.27 -3.25
CA THR A 11 -1.89 -3.95 -4.43
C THR A 11 -1.89 -5.10 -5.43
N TYR A 12 -1.80 -6.34 -4.98
CA TYR A 12 -1.96 -7.53 -5.83
C TYR A 12 -3.29 -7.49 -6.57
N GLY A 13 -4.35 -7.06 -5.90
CA GLY A 13 -5.73 -7.05 -6.39
C GLY A 13 -6.49 -8.33 -6.06
N TYR A 14 -6.34 -8.82 -4.82
CA TYR A 14 -7.01 -10.00 -4.31
C TYR A 14 -8.53 -9.80 -4.23
N ASP A 15 -9.32 -10.78 -4.70
CA ASP A 15 -10.78 -10.83 -4.55
C ASP A 15 -11.16 -11.86 -3.47
N PRO A 16 -11.52 -11.43 -2.25
CA PRO A 16 -11.88 -12.34 -1.15
C PRO A 16 -13.22 -13.04 -1.35
N ARG A 17 -14.02 -12.63 -2.33
CA ARG A 17 -15.29 -13.31 -2.67
C ARG A 17 -15.08 -14.58 -3.47
N SER A 18 -13.89 -14.74 -4.05
CA SER A 18 -13.54 -15.93 -4.80
C SER A 18 -13.16 -17.07 -3.85
N TYR A 19 -13.83 -18.19 -3.98
CA TYR A 19 -13.57 -19.39 -3.17
C TYR A 19 -12.11 -19.88 -3.25
N PHE A 20 -11.44 -19.63 -4.37
CA PHE A 20 -10.05 -20.04 -4.61
C PHE A 20 -9.04 -18.90 -4.51
N GLY A 21 -9.40 -17.74 -3.95
CA GLY A 21 -8.47 -16.63 -3.78
C GLY A 21 -8.02 -16.00 -5.09
N SER A 22 -8.96 -15.77 -6.02
CA SER A 22 -8.63 -15.20 -7.31
C SER A 22 -8.18 -13.74 -7.21
N ARG A 23 -7.61 -13.29 -8.30
CA ARG A 23 -7.19 -11.90 -8.51
C ARG A 23 -8.22 -11.21 -9.40
N TYR A 24 -8.61 -9.98 -9.05
CA TYR A 24 -9.41 -9.16 -9.95
C TYR A 24 -8.76 -9.02 -11.33
N PRO A 25 -9.52 -8.93 -12.42
CA PRO A 25 -8.98 -8.62 -13.74
C PRO A 25 -8.33 -7.23 -13.76
N ALA A 26 -7.46 -7.00 -14.73
CA ALA A 26 -6.61 -5.79 -14.76
C ALA A 26 -7.42 -4.49 -14.73
N GLU A 27 -8.53 -4.45 -15.45
CA GLU A 27 -9.43 -3.29 -15.56
C GLU A 27 -10.18 -2.96 -14.26
N VAL A 28 -10.23 -3.89 -13.30
CA VAL A 28 -10.81 -3.69 -11.97
C VAL A 28 -9.77 -3.19 -10.99
N ARG A 29 -8.56 -3.76 -11.04
CA ARG A 29 -7.48 -3.42 -10.10
C ARG A 29 -7.05 -1.96 -10.25
N TRP A 30 -6.78 -1.29 -9.14
CA TRP A 30 -6.31 0.09 -9.16
C TRP A 30 -5.01 0.25 -9.98
N THR A 31 -4.12 -0.73 -9.95
CA THR A 31 -2.86 -0.73 -10.72
C THR A 31 -3.08 -0.79 -12.24
N GLY A 32 -4.13 -1.44 -12.70
CA GLY A 32 -4.47 -1.50 -14.13
C GLY A 32 -5.27 -0.29 -14.63
N ARG A 33 -5.70 0.59 -13.71
CA ARG A 33 -6.45 1.82 -14.02
C ARG A 33 -5.59 3.07 -14.13
N LEU A 34 -4.28 2.95 -13.89
CA LEU A 34 -3.31 4.05 -14.01
C LEU A 34 -2.75 4.14 -15.43
N GLU A 35 -3.64 4.32 -16.42
CA GLU A 35 -3.32 4.21 -17.84
C GLU A 35 -2.29 5.23 -18.35
N GLU A 36 -2.09 6.34 -17.61
CA GLU A 36 -1.10 7.39 -17.95
C GLU A 36 0.34 6.99 -17.57
N HIS A 37 0.52 5.81 -16.91
CA HIS A 37 1.80 5.36 -16.37
C HIS A 37 2.13 3.93 -16.80
N GLU A 38 3.42 3.62 -16.93
CA GLU A 38 3.90 2.24 -17.02
C GLU A 38 3.93 1.66 -15.59
N VAL A 39 2.96 0.82 -15.24
CA VAL A 39 2.81 0.30 -13.87
C VAL A 39 3.36 -1.12 -13.76
N ILE A 40 4.31 -1.31 -12.84
CA ILE A 40 4.81 -2.63 -12.42
C ILE A 40 4.18 -2.99 -11.08
N ASN A 41 3.22 -3.90 -11.10
CA ASN A 41 2.55 -4.38 -9.89
C ASN A 41 3.37 -5.48 -9.21
N CYS A 42 3.96 -5.18 -8.06
CA CYS A 42 4.71 -6.09 -7.20
C CYS A 42 3.96 -6.37 -5.87
N GLY A 43 2.63 -6.32 -5.89
CA GLY A 43 1.78 -6.70 -4.75
C GLY A 43 1.84 -8.20 -4.48
N MET A 44 1.89 -8.58 -3.20
CA MET A 44 1.90 -9.97 -2.75
C MET A 44 0.89 -10.17 -1.61
N ASN A 45 0.05 -11.21 -1.73
CA ASN A 45 -0.92 -11.53 -0.69
C ASN A 45 -0.23 -11.79 0.66
N GLY A 46 -0.76 -11.19 1.73
CA GLY A 46 -0.24 -11.36 3.09
C GLY A 46 1.10 -10.66 3.36
N LEU A 47 1.60 -9.83 2.45
CA LEU A 47 2.87 -9.15 2.66
C LEU A 47 2.78 -8.12 3.78
N ALA A 48 3.42 -8.38 4.91
CA ALA A 48 3.77 -7.39 5.92
C ALA A 48 5.02 -6.59 5.49
N VAL A 49 5.36 -5.54 6.22
CA VAL A 49 6.60 -4.78 5.95
C VAL A 49 7.81 -5.72 6.07
N PRO A 50 8.60 -5.91 5.01
CA PRO A 50 9.68 -6.90 5.00
C PRO A 50 10.79 -6.56 5.98
N TYR A 51 11.25 -7.56 6.75
CA TYR A 51 12.48 -7.46 7.55
C TYR A 51 13.74 -7.46 6.67
N ASP A 52 13.70 -8.23 5.57
CA ASP A 52 14.78 -8.22 4.58
C ASP A 52 14.34 -7.39 3.36
N SER A 53 14.88 -6.20 3.25
CA SER A 53 14.61 -5.27 2.15
C SER A 53 15.48 -5.48 0.91
N ARG A 54 16.51 -6.36 0.98
CA ARG A 54 17.46 -6.59 -0.14
C ARG A 54 16.79 -7.01 -1.45
N PRO A 55 15.83 -7.96 -1.46
CA PRO A 55 15.16 -8.36 -2.71
C PRO A 55 14.42 -7.21 -3.38
N PHE A 56 13.83 -6.32 -2.58
CA PHE A 56 13.11 -5.14 -3.09
C PHE A 56 14.07 -4.09 -3.65
N ALA A 57 15.19 -3.84 -2.98
CA ALA A 57 16.23 -2.96 -3.47
C ALA A 57 16.85 -3.46 -4.77
N GLU A 58 17.09 -4.76 -4.89
CA GLU A 58 17.58 -5.40 -6.13
C GLU A 58 16.55 -5.30 -7.25
N MET A 59 15.27 -5.55 -6.96
CA MET A 59 14.19 -5.41 -7.92
C MET A 59 14.07 -3.96 -8.42
N ILE A 60 14.16 -2.96 -7.54
CA ILE A 60 14.13 -1.54 -7.92
C ILE A 60 15.30 -1.22 -8.86
N ARG A 61 16.52 -1.65 -8.54
CA ARG A 61 17.69 -1.43 -9.43
C ARG A 61 17.50 -2.11 -10.79
N ALA A 62 16.99 -3.35 -10.80
CA ALA A 62 16.77 -4.10 -12.04
C ALA A 62 15.65 -3.50 -12.92
N LYS A 63 14.58 -2.99 -12.31
CA LYS A 63 13.43 -2.40 -13.02
C LYS A 63 13.64 -0.94 -13.37
N ALA A 64 14.51 -0.24 -12.64
CA ALA A 64 14.80 1.19 -12.80
C ALA A 64 13.53 2.05 -12.96
N PRO A 65 12.62 2.05 -11.97
CA PRO A 65 11.41 2.88 -12.03
C PRO A 65 11.75 4.35 -11.74
N ASP A 66 10.90 5.26 -12.23
CA ASP A 66 10.96 6.69 -11.89
C ASP A 66 10.49 6.95 -10.46
N LEU A 67 9.55 6.12 -9.98
CA LEU A 67 8.92 6.22 -8.67
C LEU A 67 8.57 4.84 -8.12
N ALA A 68 8.85 4.61 -6.84
CA ALA A 68 8.32 3.48 -6.07
C ALA A 68 7.13 3.94 -5.22
N VAL A 69 5.97 3.32 -5.42
CA VAL A 69 4.79 3.49 -4.56
C VAL A 69 4.80 2.36 -3.55
N VAL A 70 4.80 2.68 -2.25
CA VAL A 70 4.86 1.70 -1.17
C VAL A 70 3.60 1.80 -0.32
N MET A 71 2.80 0.72 -0.28
CA MET A 71 1.60 0.60 0.55
C MET A 71 1.61 -0.75 1.28
N LEU A 72 2.05 -0.74 2.52
CA LEU A 72 2.14 -1.89 3.42
C LEU A 72 1.72 -1.46 4.83
N GLY A 73 1.66 -2.39 5.78
CA GLY A 73 1.37 -2.14 7.19
C GLY A 73 0.06 -2.78 7.67
N SER A 74 -0.90 -3.01 6.78
CA SER A 74 -2.16 -3.67 7.15
C SER A 74 -1.92 -5.07 7.72
N ASN A 75 -1.07 -5.89 7.08
CA ASN A 75 -0.75 -7.23 7.56
C ASN A 75 0.03 -7.20 8.88
N ASP A 76 0.90 -6.22 9.08
CA ASP A 76 1.60 -6.02 10.36
C ASP A 76 0.62 -5.87 11.52
N LEU A 77 -0.43 -5.06 11.34
CA LEU A 77 -1.48 -4.86 12.33
C LEU A 77 -2.32 -6.13 12.52
N LEU A 78 -2.67 -6.83 11.45
CA LEU A 78 -3.41 -8.10 11.50
C LEU A 78 -2.63 -9.18 12.24
N GLU A 79 -1.31 -9.20 12.13
CA GLU A 79 -0.38 -10.08 12.82
C GLU A 79 -0.11 -9.66 14.29
N GLY A 80 -0.68 -8.52 14.72
CA GLY A 80 -0.66 -8.09 16.12
C GLY A 80 0.36 -7.01 16.46
N ALA A 81 1.04 -6.42 15.47
CA ALA A 81 1.82 -5.21 15.71
C ALA A 81 0.89 -4.03 16.01
N ASP A 82 1.38 -3.04 16.75
CA ASP A 82 0.76 -1.72 16.81
C ASP A 82 1.28 -0.81 15.68
N ALA A 83 0.67 0.36 15.52
CA ALA A 83 1.01 1.31 14.47
C ALA A 83 2.46 1.81 14.56
N ALA A 84 2.99 1.96 15.79
CA ALA A 84 4.37 2.40 16.00
C ALA A 84 5.38 1.33 15.55
N ALA A 85 5.16 0.08 15.92
CA ALA A 85 6.02 -1.04 15.51
C ALA A 85 5.98 -1.26 13.99
N ALA A 86 4.81 -1.12 13.36
CA ALA A 86 4.69 -1.19 11.91
C ALA A 86 5.45 -0.04 11.23
N ALA A 87 5.37 1.18 11.78
CA ALA A 87 6.08 2.35 11.26
C ALA A 87 7.61 2.23 11.45
N ASP A 88 8.10 1.67 12.54
CA ASP A 88 9.54 1.43 12.76
C ASP A 88 10.11 0.42 11.75
N ARG A 89 9.35 -0.62 11.42
CA ARG A 89 9.71 -1.55 10.34
C ARG A 89 9.71 -0.84 8.98
N MET A 90 8.68 -0.03 8.71
CA MET A 90 8.59 0.75 7.48
C MET A 90 9.76 1.74 7.36
N ASP A 91 10.20 2.36 8.45
CA ASP A 91 11.37 3.25 8.48
C ASP A 91 12.64 2.53 8.01
N SER A 92 12.87 1.32 8.50
CA SER A 92 13.99 0.48 8.10
C SER A 92 13.90 0.04 6.63
N PHE A 93 12.70 -0.34 6.18
CA PHE A 93 12.43 -0.71 4.79
C PHE A 93 12.66 0.47 3.83
N LEU A 94 12.11 1.64 4.14
CA LEU A 94 12.27 2.85 3.33
C LEU A 94 13.72 3.30 3.24
N ALA A 95 14.51 3.15 4.31
CA ALA A 95 15.94 3.47 4.26
C ALA A 95 16.67 2.68 3.17
N ALA A 96 16.38 1.39 3.02
CA ALA A 96 16.98 0.54 2.00
C ALA A 96 16.44 0.84 0.58
N VAL A 97 15.15 1.16 0.47
CA VAL A 97 14.53 1.54 -0.81
C VAL A 97 15.13 2.87 -1.30
N LEU A 98 15.19 3.88 -0.45
CA LEU A 98 15.75 5.20 -0.78
C LEU A 98 17.25 5.15 -1.11
N ALA A 99 18.00 4.23 -0.50
CA ALA A 99 19.41 4.01 -0.81
C ALA A 99 19.65 3.51 -2.26
N THR A 100 18.61 3.10 -2.98
CA THR A 100 18.70 2.80 -4.42
C THR A 100 18.69 4.05 -5.30
N GLY A 101 18.37 5.22 -4.75
CA GLY A 101 18.21 6.47 -5.48
C GLY A 101 16.81 6.69 -6.08
N VAL A 102 15.88 5.75 -5.92
CA VAL A 102 14.51 5.90 -6.42
C VAL A 102 13.73 6.90 -5.57
N ARG A 103 12.88 7.71 -6.20
CA ARG A 103 11.89 8.53 -5.47
C ARG A 103 10.80 7.63 -4.90
N VAL A 104 10.28 7.96 -3.73
CA VAL A 104 9.27 7.14 -3.05
C VAL A 104 8.02 7.95 -2.76
N LEU A 105 6.86 7.37 -3.07
CA LEU A 105 5.56 7.78 -2.53
C LEU A 105 5.14 6.74 -1.49
N LEU A 106 5.18 7.13 -0.22
CA LEU A 106 4.65 6.32 0.87
C LEU A 106 3.14 6.54 0.97
N LEU A 107 2.37 5.47 0.86
CA LEU A 107 0.92 5.49 1.02
C LEU A 107 0.53 4.94 2.39
N ALA A 108 -0.23 5.72 3.14
CA ALA A 108 -1.00 5.15 4.23
C ALA A 108 -2.18 4.36 3.64
N PRO A 109 -2.34 3.05 3.98
CA PRO A 109 -3.51 2.30 3.53
C PRO A 109 -4.80 2.89 4.11
N PRO A 110 -5.96 2.69 3.46
CA PRO A 110 -7.24 3.05 4.06
C PRO A 110 -7.40 2.38 5.42
N PRO A 111 -7.97 3.06 6.42
CA PRO A 111 -8.23 2.45 7.71
C PRO A 111 -9.12 1.21 7.58
N MET A 112 -8.81 0.19 8.37
CA MET A 112 -9.63 -1.00 8.45
C MET A 112 -11.02 -0.68 8.96
N GLN A 113 -12.01 -1.45 8.53
CA GLN A 113 -13.39 -1.35 8.97
C GLN A 113 -13.82 -2.63 9.69
N ARG A 114 -14.90 -2.56 10.47
CA ARG A 114 -15.44 -3.76 11.09
C ARG A 114 -15.86 -4.78 10.03
N GLY A 115 -15.35 -6.00 10.14
CA GLY A 115 -15.60 -7.07 9.18
C GLY A 115 -15.19 -8.42 9.76
N GLU A 116 -15.24 -9.46 8.94
CA GLU A 116 -14.93 -10.83 9.39
C GLU A 116 -13.50 -10.96 9.94
N TRP A 117 -12.53 -10.24 9.36
CA TRP A 117 -11.13 -10.27 9.80
C TRP A 117 -10.84 -9.21 10.85
N VAL A 118 -11.68 -8.17 10.93
CA VAL A 118 -11.48 -7.00 11.80
C VAL A 118 -12.61 -6.94 12.85
N GLN A 119 -12.55 -7.82 13.83
CA GLN A 119 -13.56 -7.91 14.89
C GLN A 119 -13.24 -7.02 16.09
N ARG A 120 -11.95 -6.74 16.35
CA ARG A 120 -11.49 -5.94 17.48
C ARG A 120 -11.42 -4.46 17.11
N LYS A 121 -12.08 -3.61 17.90
CA LYS A 121 -12.02 -2.14 17.73
C LYS A 121 -10.59 -1.60 17.78
N ALA A 122 -9.74 -2.16 18.63
CA ALA A 122 -8.35 -1.78 18.75
C ALA A 122 -7.59 -1.87 17.40
N LEU A 123 -7.91 -2.85 16.55
CA LEU A 123 -7.28 -3.00 15.23
C LEU A 123 -7.66 -1.85 14.29
N ILE A 124 -8.91 -1.39 14.35
CA ILE A 124 -9.37 -0.21 13.60
C ILE A 124 -8.62 1.03 14.09
N GLU A 125 -8.53 1.21 15.43
CA GLU A 125 -7.83 2.35 16.03
C GLU A 125 -6.34 2.36 15.68
N GLU A 126 -5.68 1.21 15.65
CA GLU A 126 -4.27 1.13 15.20
C GLU A 126 -4.11 1.45 13.71
N SER A 127 -5.06 1.01 12.85
CA SER A 127 -5.02 1.37 11.43
C SER A 127 -5.20 2.88 11.18
N GLU A 128 -6.01 3.56 12.00
CA GLU A 128 -6.12 5.03 11.97
C GLU A 128 -4.83 5.72 12.45
N LYS A 129 -4.19 5.21 13.50
CA LYS A 129 -2.92 5.76 13.99
C LYS A 129 -1.78 5.59 12.98
N LEU A 130 -1.78 4.51 12.21
CA LEU A 130 -0.76 4.23 11.19
C LEU A 130 -0.64 5.35 10.18
N ARG A 131 -1.75 6.00 9.82
CA ARG A 131 -1.78 7.15 8.91
C ARG A 131 -0.90 8.30 9.41
N GLN A 132 -1.01 8.61 10.71
CA GLN A 132 -0.22 9.68 11.35
C GLN A 132 1.26 9.28 11.44
N CYS A 133 1.54 8.02 11.81
CA CYS A 133 2.90 7.51 11.86
C CYS A 133 3.58 7.59 10.49
N TYR A 134 2.89 7.22 9.42
CA TYR A 134 3.43 7.24 8.06
C TYR A 134 3.61 8.66 7.52
N ARG A 135 2.74 9.60 7.87
CA ARG A 135 2.93 11.02 7.53
C ARG A 135 4.23 11.55 8.15
N ALA A 136 4.42 11.35 9.47
CA ALA A 136 5.64 11.76 10.17
C ALA A 136 6.90 11.06 9.62
N LEU A 137 6.76 9.78 9.25
CA LEU A 137 7.85 9.01 8.66
C LEU A 137 8.24 9.54 7.27
N ALA A 138 7.27 9.86 6.43
CA ALA A 138 7.53 10.43 5.11
C ALA A 138 8.25 11.79 5.20
N GLU A 139 7.83 12.65 6.12
CA GLU A 139 8.52 13.93 6.42
C GLU A 139 9.97 13.68 6.88
N LYS A 140 10.16 12.75 7.82
CA LYS A 140 11.50 12.37 8.32
C LYS A 140 12.42 11.88 7.21
N ARG A 141 11.91 11.12 6.26
CA ARG A 141 12.67 10.48 5.17
C ARG A 141 12.75 11.29 3.89
N GLY A 142 12.01 12.39 3.79
CA GLY A 142 11.91 13.18 2.56
C GLY A 142 11.23 12.45 1.41
N CYS A 143 10.24 11.61 1.74
CA CYS A 143 9.39 10.91 0.77
C CYS A 143 8.15 11.75 0.44
N PHE A 144 7.58 11.56 -0.74
CA PHE A 144 6.20 11.95 -0.99
C PHE A 144 5.26 11.13 -0.07
N PHE A 145 4.14 11.71 0.29
CA PHE A 145 3.15 11.05 1.13
C PHE A 145 1.74 11.23 0.56
N ALA A 146 0.93 10.19 0.61
CA ALA A 146 -0.50 10.30 0.39
C ALA A 146 -1.26 9.37 1.35
N ASP A 147 -2.48 9.79 1.69
CA ASP A 147 -3.33 9.12 2.66
C ASP A 147 -4.57 8.56 1.96
N ALA A 148 -4.60 7.25 1.77
CA ALA A 148 -5.72 6.61 1.11
C ALA A 148 -7.00 6.56 1.97
N GLY A 149 -6.91 6.89 3.25
CA GLY A 149 -8.07 7.07 4.12
C GLY A 149 -8.96 8.24 3.71
N ASP A 150 -8.43 9.18 2.93
CA ASP A 150 -9.18 10.34 2.44
C ASP A 150 -9.81 10.12 1.04
N TRP A 151 -9.77 8.89 0.50
CA TRP A 151 -10.17 8.61 -0.88
C TRP A 151 -11.49 7.85 -1.03
N ASP A 152 -12.28 7.72 0.03
CA ASP A 152 -13.56 7.00 0.05
C ASP A 152 -13.45 5.56 -0.49
N VAL A 153 -12.38 4.85 -0.09
CA VAL A 153 -12.12 3.48 -0.53
C VAL A 153 -13.07 2.52 0.17
N GLU A 154 -14.01 1.96 -0.60
CA GLU A 154 -14.92 0.95 -0.09
C GLU A 154 -14.19 -0.37 0.15
N LEU A 155 -14.32 -0.93 1.38
CA LEU A 155 -13.82 -2.25 1.74
C LEU A 155 -14.91 -3.30 1.66
N LEU A 156 -14.52 -4.55 1.48
CA LEU A 156 -15.43 -5.69 1.46
C LEU A 156 -15.77 -6.18 2.88
N PHE A 157 -16.56 -7.23 2.94
CA PHE A 157 -17.12 -7.82 4.17
C PHE A 157 -16.07 -8.22 5.21
N ASP A 158 -14.83 -8.47 4.79
CA ASP A 158 -13.72 -8.79 5.69
C ASP A 158 -13.17 -7.58 6.46
N GLY A 159 -13.45 -6.35 5.99
CA GLY A 159 -13.01 -5.10 6.58
C GLY A 159 -11.59 -4.67 6.20
N VAL A 160 -10.96 -5.32 5.20
CA VAL A 160 -9.57 -5.09 4.78
C VAL A 160 -9.43 -4.91 3.26
N HIS A 161 -10.05 -5.80 2.48
CA HIS A 161 -9.85 -5.84 1.04
C HIS A 161 -10.78 -4.87 0.29
N PHE A 162 -10.22 -4.28 -0.78
CA PHE A 162 -10.96 -3.32 -1.60
C PHE A 162 -12.07 -4.00 -2.41
N SER A 163 -13.24 -3.38 -2.45
CA SER A 163 -14.27 -3.72 -3.43
C SER A 163 -13.86 -3.25 -4.83
N PRO A 164 -14.56 -3.65 -5.91
CA PRO A 164 -14.33 -3.09 -7.25
C PRO A 164 -14.47 -1.56 -7.30
N SER A 165 -15.43 -0.98 -6.56
CA SER A 165 -15.60 0.47 -6.41
C SER A 165 -14.47 1.08 -5.57
N GLY A 166 -14.00 0.38 -4.53
CA GLY A 166 -12.85 0.76 -3.74
C GLY A 166 -11.57 0.84 -4.59
N HIS A 167 -11.32 -0.16 -5.44
CA HIS A 167 -10.21 -0.10 -6.40
C HIS A 167 -10.32 1.10 -7.34
N ALA A 168 -11.53 1.44 -7.82
CA ALA A 168 -11.72 2.60 -8.67
C ALA A 168 -11.51 3.92 -7.92
N ALA A 169 -11.98 4.02 -6.67
CA ALA A 169 -11.76 5.21 -5.82
C ALA A 169 -10.27 5.39 -5.51
N PHE A 170 -9.58 4.31 -5.13
CA PHE A 170 -8.14 4.31 -4.88
C PHE A 170 -7.34 4.77 -6.11
N ALA A 171 -7.66 4.24 -7.31
CA ALA A 171 -7.00 4.66 -8.54
C ALA A 171 -7.15 6.17 -8.81
N ARG A 172 -8.35 6.73 -8.59
CA ARG A 172 -8.58 8.18 -8.74
C ARG A 172 -7.75 9.01 -7.74
N GLY A 173 -7.71 8.58 -6.47
CA GLY A 173 -6.92 9.24 -5.44
C GLY A 173 -5.42 9.19 -5.76
N LEU A 174 -4.92 8.00 -6.11
CA LEU A 174 -3.51 7.82 -6.45
C LEU A 174 -3.12 8.58 -7.72
N SER A 175 -3.96 8.63 -8.75
CA SER A 175 -3.68 9.45 -9.95
C SER A 175 -3.49 10.92 -9.63
N LYS A 176 -4.17 11.46 -8.62
CA LYS A 176 -3.95 12.85 -8.16
C LYS A 176 -2.61 12.97 -7.44
N ALA A 177 -2.30 12.04 -6.53
CA ALA A 177 -1.04 12.05 -5.78
C ALA A 177 0.18 11.86 -6.69
N LEU A 178 0.07 11.05 -7.75
CA LEU A 178 1.16 10.85 -8.71
C LEU A 178 1.52 12.13 -9.49
N ARG A 179 0.54 12.99 -9.80
CA ARG A 179 0.80 14.28 -10.44
C ARG A 179 1.62 15.23 -9.54
N GLU A 180 1.51 15.11 -8.22
CA GLU A 180 2.31 15.88 -7.27
C GLU A 180 3.76 15.34 -7.17
N CYS A 181 4.00 14.12 -7.69
CA CYS A 181 5.33 13.51 -7.76
C CYS A 181 6.04 13.75 -9.10
N GLU A 182 5.42 14.38 -10.08
CA GLU A 182 6.05 14.71 -11.38
C GLU A 182 6.94 15.96 -11.27
#